data_2736d70bb1aa6d800e1874388ac3f2f0
#
_entry.id   2736d70bb1aa6d800e1874388ac3f2f0
#
_cell.length_a   1.000
_cell.length_b   1.000
_cell.length_c   1.000
_cell.angle_alpha   90.00
_cell.angle_beta   90.00
_cell.angle_gamma   90.00
#
_symmetry.space_group_name_H-M   'P 1'
#
loop_
_entity.id
_entity.type
_entity.pdbx_description
1 polymer ?
#
loop_
_entity_poly.entity_id
_entity_poly.type
_entity_poly.pdbx_seq_one_letter_code
_entity_poly.pdbx_strand_id
1 'polypeptide(L)'
;GLLYHYTRKENLESILRDGRIRKFCDRETWFTKSLADTLRLMSLTVMQEGAAYYDASGRLQRYPAFVPEDYVVLELTPRYQSGEWVIWNQELPPNAPESVRELAEEFSHLKLGYRGDLKFWENPVIYEMTDLLEEPDQTSEMKMQ
;
A
#
# COMPACT_ATOMS: atom_id res chain seq x y z
N GLY A 1 11.66 1.99 12.50
CA GLY A 1 11.55 2.89 11.39
C GLY A 1 10.12 3.21 11.00
N LEU A 2 9.96 4.01 10.00
CA LEU A 2 8.64 4.41 9.53
C LEU A 2 8.07 3.36 8.58
N LEU A 3 6.75 3.27 8.57
CA LEU A 3 6.04 2.42 7.62
C LEU A 3 5.03 3.27 6.87
N TYR A 4 4.71 2.85 5.66
CA TYR A 4 3.77 3.56 4.80
C TYR A 4 2.64 2.63 4.40
N HIS A 5 1.44 3.19 4.31
CA HIS A 5 0.24 2.40 3.99
C HIS A 5 -0.71 3.27 3.17
N TYR A 6 -1.08 2.82 1.97
CA TYR A 6 -2.10 3.52 1.22
C TYR A 6 -3.47 2.94 1.55
N THR A 7 -4.46 3.79 1.56
CA THR A 7 -5.82 3.36 1.86
C THR A 7 -6.82 4.32 1.23
N ARG A 8 -8.06 3.89 1.13
CA ARG A 8 -9.10 4.77 0.66
C ARG A 8 -9.37 5.83 1.71
N LYS A 9 -9.63 7.05 1.24
CA LYS A 9 -9.86 8.17 2.15
C LYS A 9 -11.05 7.91 3.08
N GLU A 10 -12.01 7.11 2.64
CA GLU A 10 -13.18 6.80 3.46
C GLU A 10 -12.81 6.02 4.72
N ASN A 11 -11.64 5.40 4.77
CA ASN A 11 -11.20 4.65 5.94
C ASN A 11 -10.43 5.50 6.94
N LEU A 12 -10.11 6.74 6.56
CA LEU A 12 -9.19 7.54 7.35
C LEU A 12 -9.72 7.84 8.75
N GLU A 13 -11.00 8.20 8.84
CA GLU A 13 -11.57 8.58 10.13
C GLU A 13 -11.49 7.44 11.15
N SER A 14 -11.83 6.22 10.75
CA SER A 14 -11.79 5.11 11.66
C SER A 14 -10.36 4.74 12.04
N ILE A 15 -9.43 4.85 11.11
CA ILE A 15 -8.03 4.58 11.40
C ILE A 15 -7.49 5.55 12.44
N LEU A 16 -7.77 6.84 12.27
CA LEU A 16 -7.30 7.84 13.21
C LEU A 16 -7.95 7.69 14.58
N ARG A 17 -9.25 7.39 14.59
CA ARG A 17 -9.96 7.20 15.85
C ARG A 17 -9.44 6.00 16.62
N ASP A 18 -9.17 4.91 15.92
CA ASP A 18 -8.78 3.66 16.57
C ASP A 18 -7.29 3.55 16.82
N GLY A 19 -6.48 4.39 16.18
CA GLY A 19 -5.03 4.36 16.36
C GLY A 19 -4.38 3.10 15.84
N ARG A 20 -4.99 2.46 14.84
CA ARG A 20 -4.45 1.22 14.30
C ARG A 20 -4.94 0.99 12.88
N ILE A 21 -4.14 0.25 12.13
CA ILE A 21 -4.54 -0.31 10.84
C ILE A 21 -4.98 -1.74 11.14
N ARG A 22 -6.25 -2.05 10.92
CA ARG A 22 -6.79 -3.36 11.25
C ARG A 22 -6.38 -4.38 10.20
N LYS A 23 -6.14 -5.60 10.64
CA LYS A 23 -5.81 -6.68 9.72
C LYS A 23 -6.97 -6.91 8.76
N PHE A 24 -6.65 -7.39 7.58
CA PHE A 24 -7.61 -7.60 6.52
C PHE A 24 -8.17 -9.03 6.64
N CYS A 25 -9.35 -9.19 7.22
CA CYS A 25 -9.93 -10.48 7.55
C CYS A 25 -8.96 -11.30 8.41
N ASP A 26 -8.63 -12.49 7.98
CA ASP A 26 -7.65 -13.32 8.68
C ASP A 26 -6.29 -13.24 8.02
N ARG A 27 -6.08 -12.22 7.22
CA ARG A 27 -4.85 -12.08 6.44
C ARG A 27 -4.00 -10.97 7.03
N GLU A 28 -2.81 -10.84 6.48
CA GLU A 28 -1.92 -9.77 6.84
C GLU A 28 -2.31 -8.47 6.13
N THR A 29 -1.95 -7.35 6.75
CA THR A 29 -2.03 -6.03 6.14
C THR A 29 -0.65 -5.70 5.60
N TRP A 30 -0.59 -5.03 4.46
CA TRP A 30 0.67 -4.79 3.76
C TRP A 30 1.10 -3.34 3.88
N PHE A 31 2.40 -3.18 4.09
CA PHE A 31 3.02 -1.86 4.27
C PHE A 31 4.25 -1.77 3.38
N THR A 32 4.75 -0.57 3.18
CA THR A 32 6.03 -0.36 2.52
C THR A 32 6.93 0.45 3.43
N LYS A 33 8.20 0.55 3.05
CA LYS A 33 9.19 1.25 3.87
C LYS A 33 9.50 2.65 3.36
N SER A 34 8.89 3.07 2.27
CA SER A 34 9.13 4.40 1.72
C SER A 34 7.93 4.86 0.91
N LEU A 35 7.85 6.16 0.73
CA LEU A 35 6.79 6.74 -0.09
C LEU A 35 6.94 6.29 -1.54
N ALA A 36 8.18 6.24 -2.04
CA ALA A 36 8.42 5.78 -3.40
C ALA A 36 7.94 4.36 -3.62
N ASP A 37 8.22 3.47 -2.66
CA ASP A 37 7.76 2.09 -2.75
C ASP A 37 6.24 2.00 -2.72
N THR A 38 5.60 2.88 -1.94
CA THR A 38 4.14 2.93 -1.90
C THR A 38 3.58 3.28 -3.27
N LEU A 39 4.13 4.30 -3.90
CA LEU A 39 3.66 4.72 -5.22
C LEU A 39 3.90 3.63 -6.25
N ARG A 40 5.04 2.96 -6.18
CA ARG A 40 5.32 1.85 -7.08
C ARG A 40 4.32 0.71 -6.88
N LEU A 41 4.06 0.36 -5.62
CA LEU A 41 3.09 -0.70 -5.31
C LEU A 41 1.70 -0.33 -5.82
N MET A 42 1.29 0.91 -5.64
CA MET A 42 -0.01 1.36 -6.13
C MET A 42 -0.08 1.28 -7.65
N SER A 43 1.01 1.61 -8.34
CA SER A 43 1.03 1.54 -9.80
C SER A 43 0.87 0.11 -10.30
N LEU A 44 1.23 -0.87 -9.49
CA LEU A 44 1.11 -2.28 -9.85
C LEU A 44 -0.21 -2.89 -9.38
N THR A 45 -0.99 -2.18 -8.61
CA THR A 45 -2.23 -2.73 -8.04
C THR A 45 -3.41 -1.80 -8.32
N VAL A 46 -3.75 -0.93 -7.40
CA VAL A 46 -4.99 -0.14 -7.49
C VAL A 46 -5.05 0.77 -8.70
N MET A 47 -3.93 1.11 -9.29
CA MET A 47 -3.91 1.96 -10.47
C MET A 47 -4.04 1.18 -11.78
N GLN A 48 -4.12 -0.15 -11.71
CA GLN A 48 -4.24 -1.00 -12.90
C GLN A 48 -5.72 -1.28 -13.15
N GLU A 49 -6.38 -0.39 -13.86
CA GLU A 49 -7.79 -0.57 -14.18
C GLU A 49 -8.00 -1.90 -14.89
N GLY A 50 -8.97 -2.69 -14.40
CA GLY A 50 -9.30 -3.98 -14.99
C GLY A 50 -8.49 -5.15 -14.47
N ALA A 51 -7.42 -4.91 -13.72
CA ALA A 51 -6.64 -6.00 -13.16
C ALA A 51 -7.41 -6.72 -12.07
N ALA A 52 -7.20 -8.03 -11.95
CA ALA A 52 -7.92 -8.84 -10.99
C ALA A 52 -7.29 -8.76 -9.61
N TYR A 53 -8.13 -8.79 -8.59
CA TYR A 53 -7.67 -8.88 -7.21
C TYR A 53 -8.75 -9.59 -6.38
N TYR A 54 -8.38 -10.06 -5.20
CA TYR A 54 -9.35 -10.68 -4.29
C TYR A 54 -9.71 -9.66 -3.21
N ASP A 55 -11.03 -9.48 -3.00
CA ASP A 55 -11.49 -8.53 -1.99
C ASP A 55 -11.49 -9.18 -0.59
N ALA A 56 -11.98 -8.43 0.40
CA ALA A 56 -11.96 -8.87 1.78
C ALA A 56 -12.75 -10.17 2.00
N SER A 57 -13.75 -10.42 1.17
CA SER A 57 -14.57 -11.62 1.29
C SER A 57 -13.98 -12.79 0.50
N GLY A 58 -12.84 -12.60 -0.16
CA GLY A 58 -12.22 -13.64 -0.97
C GLY A 58 -12.77 -13.75 -2.37
N ARG A 59 -13.59 -12.79 -2.79
CA ARG A 59 -14.16 -12.80 -4.14
C ARG A 59 -13.22 -12.15 -5.12
N LEU A 60 -13.19 -12.69 -6.34
CA LEU A 60 -12.41 -12.12 -7.41
C LEU A 60 -13.10 -10.85 -7.91
N GLN A 61 -12.36 -9.76 -7.92
CA GLN A 61 -12.85 -8.47 -8.40
C GLN A 61 -11.86 -7.92 -9.40
N ARG A 62 -12.27 -6.84 -10.08
CA ARG A 62 -11.38 -6.12 -10.97
C ARG A 62 -11.33 -4.66 -10.54
N TYR A 63 -10.12 -4.09 -10.61
CA TYR A 63 -9.95 -2.70 -10.20
C TYR A 63 -10.71 -1.78 -11.12
N PRO A 64 -11.46 -0.83 -10.58
CA PRO A 64 -12.09 0.21 -11.39
C PRO A 64 -11.05 1.24 -11.80
N ALA A 65 -11.48 2.23 -12.56
CA ALA A 65 -10.61 3.34 -12.88
C ALA A 65 -10.10 3.97 -11.59
N PHE A 66 -8.80 4.29 -11.55
CA PHE A 66 -8.20 4.85 -10.35
C PHE A 66 -8.60 6.32 -10.21
N VAL A 67 -9.12 6.71 -9.04
CA VAL A 67 -9.51 8.08 -8.74
C VAL A 67 -8.61 8.57 -7.61
N PRO A 68 -7.60 9.41 -7.92
CA PRO A 68 -6.65 9.84 -6.90
C PRO A 68 -7.29 10.52 -5.69
N GLU A 69 -8.42 11.23 -5.90
CA GLU A 69 -9.12 11.90 -4.82
C GLU A 69 -9.61 10.95 -3.74
N ASP A 70 -9.72 9.67 -4.06
CA ASP A 70 -10.25 8.69 -3.13
C ASP A 70 -9.19 8.04 -2.26
N TYR A 71 -7.92 8.41 -2.41
CA TYR A 71 -6.83 7.72 -1.73
C TYR A 71 -5.91 8.66 -0.97
N VAL A 72 -5.35 8.13 0.11
CA VAL A 72 -4.30 8.79 0.89
C VAL A 72 -3.21 7.78 1.17
N VAL A 73 -2.01 8.29 1.47
CA VAL A 73 -0.91 7.47 1.96
C VAL A 73 -0.60 7.96 3.37
N LEU A 74 -0.48 7.02 4.29
CA LEU A 74 -0.19 7.32 5.69
C LEU A 74 1.25 6.96 6.00
N GLU A 75 1.96 7.88 6.64
CA GLU A 75 3.29 7.62 7.17
C GLU A 75 3.12 7.35 8.66
N LEU A 76 3.48 6.15 9.09
CA LEU A 76 3.17 5.65 10.41
C LEU A 76 4.44 5.42 11.22
N THR A 77 4.37 5.74 12.53
CA THR A 77 5.39 5.36 13.49
C THR A 77 4.81 4.22 14.31
N PRO A 78 5.18 2.96 14.01
CA PRO A 78 4.57 1.83 14.70
C PRO A 78 4.91 1.79 16.18
N ARG A 79 3.94 1.38 16.98
CA ARG A 79 4.16 1.08 18.40
C ARG A 79 4.65 -0.35 18.50
N TYR A 80 4.84 -0.81 19.74
CA TYR A 80 5.18 -2.22 19.94
C TYR A 80 4.09 -3.11 19.34
N GLN A 81 4.51 -4.09 18.58
CA GLN A 81 3.62 -5.02 17.91
C GLN A 81 3.88 -6.42 18.41
N SER A 82 2.81 -7.14 18.75
CA SER A 82 2.91 -8.52 19.24
C SER A 82 2.63 -9.54 18.16
N GLY A 83 2.24 -9.10 16.98
CA GLY A 83 1.92 -10.01 15.90
C GLY A 83 3.15 -10.42 15.12
N GLU A 84 2.92 -11.05 14.00
CA GLU A 84 3.99 -11.64 13.20
C GLU A 84 4.22 -10.83 11.93
N TRP A 85 5.49 -10.48 11.67
CA TRP A 85 5.87 -9.83 10.42
C TRP A 85 6.13 -10.89 9.38
N VAL A 86 5.65 -10.67 8.16
CA VAL A 86 5.80 -11.65 7.09
C VAL A 86 6.28 -10.95 5.82
N ILE A 87 6.98 -11.73 4.99
CA ILE A 87 7.42 -11.27 3.69
C ILE A 87 6.49 -11.87 2.66
N TRP A 88 6.07 -11.05 1.69
CA TRP A 88 5.22 -11.55 0.61
C TRP A 88 6.01 -12.56 -0.22
N ASN A 89 5.41 -13.69 -0.47
CA ASN A 89 6.03 -14.74 -1.25
C ASN A 89 4.96 -15.48 -2.02
N GLN A 90 5.16 -15.57 -3.32
CA GLN A 90 4.23 -16.27 -4.19
C GLN A 90 4.93 -17.47 -4.78
N GLU A 91 4.37 -18.65 -4.56
CA GLU A 91 4.87 -19.84 -5.20
C GLU A 91 4.45 -19.83 -6.66
N LEU A 92 5.41 -20.01 -7.53
CA LEU A 92 5.18 -20.00 -8.96
C LEU A 92 5.46 -21.38 -9.53
N PRO A 93 4.74 -21.78 -10.58
CA PRO A 93 5.06 -23.03 -11.24
C PRO A 93 6.46 -22.95 -11.85
N PRO A 94 7.15 -24.10 -12.00
CA PRO A 94 8.52 -24.08 -12.51
C PRO A 94 8.66 -23.45 -13.88
N ASN A 95 7.60 -23.48 -14.67
CA ASN A 95 7.64 -22.95 -16.03
C ASN A 95 7.01 -21.56 -16.15
N ALA A 96 6.88 -20.84 -15.05
CA ALA A 96 6.31 -19.49 -15.09
C ALA A 96 7.17 -18.60 -15.99
N PRO A 97 6.56 -17.73 -16.77
CA PRO A 97 7.30 -16.80 -17.61
C PRO A 97 8.20 -15.88 -16.79
N GLU A 98 9.28 -15.42 -17.40
CA GLU A 98 10.23 -14.55 -16.72
C GLU A 98 9.56 -13.28 -16.21
N SER A 99 8.65 -12.71 -16.99
CA SER A 99 7.97 -11.49 -16.56
C SER A 99 7.17 -11.71 -15.28
N VAL A 100 6.58 -12.90 -15.12
CA VAL A 100 5.82 -13.21 -13.92
C VAL A 100 6.76 -13.37 -12.72
N ARG A 101 7.93 -13.99 -12.96
CA ARG A 101 8.91 -14.16 -11.89
C ARG A 101 9.46 -12.82 -11.43
N GLU A 102 9.74 -11.93 -12.37
CA GLU A 102 10.26 -10.61 -12.04
C GLU A 102 9.25 -9.80 -11.23
N LEU A 103 7.98 -9.89 -11.61
CA LEU A 103 6.94 -9.17 -10.88
C LEU A 103 6.78 -9.71 -9.47
N ALA A 104 6.83 -11.04 -9.32
CA ALA A 104 6.73 -11.63 -7.99
C ALA A 104 7.89 -11.20 -7.12
N GLU A 105 9.09 -11.13 -7.68
CA GLU A 105 10.26 -10.70 -6.92
C GLU A 105 10.13 -9.23 -6.53
N GLU A 106 9.65 -8.39 -7.42
CA GLU A 106 9.44 -7.00 -7.09
C GLU A 106 8.46 -6.83 -5.94
N PHE A 107 7.35 -7.57 -5.97
CA PHE A 107 6.38 -7.49 -4.88
C PHE A 107 7.01 -7.88 -3.53
N SER A 108 7.88 -8.89 -3.51
CA SER A 108 8.48 -9.30 -2.27
C SER A 108 9.43 -8.24 -1.69
N HIS A 109 9.98 -7.39 -2.54
CA HIS A 109 10.81 -6.27 -2.09
C HIS A 109 9.98 -5.07 -1.64
N LEU A 110 8.82 -4.86 -2.24
CA LEU A 110 8.01 -3.68 -1.95
C LEU A 110 7.18 -3.83 -0.70
N LYS A 111 6.72 -5.05 -0.41
CA LYS A 111 5.72 -5.28 0.62
C LYS A 111 6.31 -5.87 1.89
N LEU A 112 5.84 -5.36 3.03
CA LEU A 112 6.11 -5.96 4.32
C LEU A 112 4.75 -6.18 4.97
N GLY A 113 4.46 -7.41 5.37
CA GLY A 113 3.15 -7.74 5.91
C GLY A 113 3.17 -7.86 7.42
N TYR A 114 2.02 -7.62 8.01
CA TYR A 114 1.87 -7.78 9.44
C TYR A 114 0.58 -8.56 9.72
N ARG A 115 0.69 -9.64 10.48
CA ARG A 115 -0.45 -10.45 10.88
C ARG A 115 -0.93 -9.98 12.23
N GLY A 116 -1.90 -9.07 12.20
CA GLY A 116 -2.47 -8.44 13.37
C GLY A 116 -2.86 -7.02 13.04
N ASP A 117 -3.40 -6.34 14.03
CA ASP A 117 -3.73 -4.93 13.88
C ASP A 117 -2.47 -4.13 14.16
N LEU A 118 -2.03 -3.34 13.20
CA LEU A 118 -0.83 -2.53 13.37
C LEU A 118 -1.18 -1.27 14.14
N LYS A 119 -0.65 -1.16 15.36
CA LYS A 119 -0.84 0.02 16.19
C LYS A 119 0.27 1.01 15.95
N PHE A 120 -0.05 2.29 16.01
CA PHE A 120 0.94 3.33 15.75
C PHE A 120 0.85 4.44 16.79
N TRP A 121 1.94 5.23 16.86
CA TRP A 121 2.02 6.38 17.78
C TRP A 121 1.47 7.61 17.10
N GLU A 122 0.79 8.46 17.87
CA GLU A 122 0.37 9.78 17.43
C GLU A 122 -0.42 9.74 16.11
N ASN A 123 -0.71 10.88 15.59
CA ASN A 123 -1.39 10.97 14.30
C ASN A 123 -0.39 10.76 13.19
N PRO A 124 -0.70 9.93 12.20
CA PRO A 124 0.21 9.72 11.08
C PRO A 124 0.30 10.98 10.22
N VAL A 125 1.38 11.07 9.44
CA VAL A 125 1.44 12.08 8.39
C VAL A 125 0.58 11.57 7.25
N ILE A 126 -0.28 12.44 6.73
CA ILE A 126 -1.24 12.06 5.70
C ILE A 126 -0.87 12.75 4.41
N TYR A 127 -0.66 11.95 3.36
CA TYR A 127 -0.36 12.47 2.02
C TYR A 127 -1.57 12.23 1.13
N GLU A 128 -2.09 13.30 0.53
CA GLU A 128 -3.16 13.18 -0.46
C GLU A 128 -2.57 12.70 -1.78
N MET A 129 -3.21 11.72 -2.40
CA MET A 129 -2.69 11.20 -3.66
C MET A 129 -2.65 12.25 -4.76
N THR A 130 -3.61 13.17 -4.76
CA THR A 130 -3.60 14.24 -5.75
C THR A 130 -2.33 15.07 -5.65
N ASP A 131 -1.87 15.34 -4.43
CA ASP A 131 -0.64 16.09 -4.23
C ASP A 131 0.59 15.30 -4.67
N LEU A 132 0.61 14.02 -4.36
CA LEU A 132 1.76 13.17 -4.69
C LEU A 132 1.93 13.05 -6.20
N LEU A 133 0.83 12.95 -6.94
CA LEU A 133 0.91 12.76 -8.37
C LEU A 133 1.26 14.03 -9.12
N GLU A 134 0.95 15.19 -8.56
CA GLU A 134 1.28 16.47 -9.19
C GLU A 134 2.66 16.95 -8.87
N GLU A 135 3.18 16.53 -7.75
CA GLU A 135 4.38 17.07 -7.18
C GLU A 135 5.59 17.09 -8.13
N PRO A 136 5.91 16.00 -8.81
CA PRO A 136 7.09 16.02 -9.67
C PRO A 136 7.04 17.07 -10.75
N ASP A 137 5.88 17.28 -11.36
CA ASP A 137 5.73 18.25 -12.42
C ASP A 137 5.93 19.67 -11.90
N GLN A 138 5.26 19.97 -10.80
CA GLN A 138 5.38 21.29 -10.22
C GLN A 138 6.80 21.59 -9.81
N THR A 139 7.42 20.62 -9.20
CA THR A 139 8.76 20.79 -8.69
C THR A 139 9.73 21.06 -9.80
N SER A 140 9.66 20.31 -10.87
CA SER A 140 10.61 20.48 -11.95
C SER A 140 10.43 21.82 -12.59
N GLU A 141 9.22 22.27 -12.81
CA GLU A 141 8.98 23.54 -13.45
C GLU A 141 9.44 24.69 -12.61
N MET A 142 9.13 24.64 -11.34
CA MET A 142 9.50 25.75 -10.48
C MET A 142 10.98 25.86 -10.34
N LYS A 143 11.68 24.79 -10.38
CA LYS A 143 13.12 24.83 -10.25
C LYS A 143 13.81 25.35 -11.47
N MET A 144 13.15 25.33 -12.57
CA MET A 144 13.70 25.85 -13.78
C MET A 144 13.79 27.37 -13.76
N GLN A 145 13.05 27.96 -12.91
CA GLN A 145 13.03 29.42 -12.83
C GLN A 145 14.24 29.94 -12.05
#